data_065c203dc02a72a6e4f546768f210e4b
#
_entry.id   065c203dc02a72a6e4f546768f210e4b
#
_cell.length_a   1.000
_cell.length_b   1.000
_cell.length_c   1.000
_cell.angle_alpha   90.00
_cell.angle_beta   90.00
_cell.angle_gamma   90.00
#
_symmetry.space_group_name_H-M   'P 1'
#
loop_
_entity.id
_entity.type
_entity.pdbx_description
1 polymer ?
#
loop_
_entity_poly.entity_id
_entity_poly.type
_entity_poly.pdbx_seq_one_letter_code
_entity_poly.pdbx_strand_id
1 'polypeptide(L)'
;MKNQKRTVTKNYISPNLIIFTASLVTLLLTPWMNVDSLVVPKLVVLSCVSFYIFPFILMKKMNSLTIHLLYILLGLTFLQMLLSTLMSDSPIEQQIFGRTGRGLGLIAYFSLFILIIAGAKLFRYKDLSQIINGIALTSLVSSLYSILQKFGFDITDWYTRTNGIIGTIGNPNFQAAFTGMALVPTAIFAYKNRSKSKYFSFILVPISLITIYYCESTQGYITSFFSILSYILVFVWFKSRVIFRVFLPLSMFSIGLIILGIINKGPLAYFLYKASIESRFEFWRTSWKTTLDNPYFGVGIDSLGDYSRVYRSTKDSLGINENFDNAHNYFLEAAATGGFLLAILNILLIIFVIIMFITLQRSIGKFDVNLAGIFGIWLAFQSQSFISPGTIPLLTWNAVVSGSIIGAALYNRNEHDSLTVDRKDLIRPELTFFKPFSYLFLIISILIVFPYFKADKLQYDSFVKSDALLAVQAAKSYPESTVRYNQIGLELLKSNLPEQALEVARSAIEFNPNAITAWSLIYMNPNATENERNRALSEILRLDPNNKQLQATK
;
A
#
# COMPACT_ATOMS: atom_id res chain seq x y z
N MET A 1 46.18 -27.62 19.41
CA MET A 1 45.18 -26.56 19.19
C MET A 1 44.94 -26.40 17.70
N LYS A 2 43.90 -27.04 17.16
CA LYS A 2 43.51 -26.93 15.73
C LYS A 2 42.61 -25.71 15.53
N ASN A 3 43.08 -24.75 14.74
CA ASN A 3 42.30 -23.61 14.25
C ASN A 3 41.11 -24.13 13.45
N GLN A 4 39.93 -24.17 14.08
CA GLN A 4 38.67 -24.32 13.36
C GLN A 4 38.37 -22.99 12.62
N LYS A 5 38.67 -22.95 11.33
CA LYS A 5 38.16 -21.90 10.43
C LYS A 5 36.64 -21.92 10.51
N ARG A 6 36.05 -20.88 11.11
CA ARG A 6 34.61 -20.60 11.02
C ARG A 6 34.29 -20.38 9.54
N THR A 7 33.77 -21.39 8.87
CA THR A 7 33.10 -21.20 7.57
C THR A 7 31.84 -20.42 7.79
N VAL A 8 31.91 -19.13 7.52
CA VAL A 8 30.73 -18.24 7.46
C VAL A 8 29.93 -18.69 6.23
N THR A 9 28.83 -19.40 6.46
CA THR A 9 27.87 -19.72 5.41
C THR A 9 27.31 -18.41 4.84
N LYS A 10 27.72 -18.02 3.65
CA LYS A 10 27.14 -16.89 2.92
C LYS A 10 25.68 -17.23 2.59
N ASN A 11 24.74 -16.67 3.33
CA ASN A 11 23.34 -16.64 2.92
C ASN A 11 23.25 -15.87 1.60
N TYR A 12 22.75 -16.49 0.54
CA TYR A 12 22.65 -15.89 -0.79
C TYR A 12 21.60 -14.75 -0.84
N ILE A 13 20.61 -14.75 0.06
CA ILE A 13 19.65 -13.67 0.27
C ILE A 13 19.74 -13.24 1.73
N SER A 14 20.06 -11.97 1.91
CA SER A 14 20.18 -11.32 3.22
C SER A 14 18.86 -10.66 3.62
N PRO A 15 18.48 -10.63 4.91
CA PRO A 15 17.41 -9.78 5.42
C PRO A 15 17.53 -8.31 4.96
N ASN A 16 18.75 -7.82 4.77
CA ASN A 16 19.03 -6.47 4.30
C ASN A 16 18.47 -6.19 2.88
N LEU A 17 18.41 -7.21 2.01
CA LEU A 17 17.79 -7.03 0.68
C LEU A 17 16.31 -6.66 0.80
N ILE A 18 15.57 -7.30 1.71
CA ILE A 18 14.16 -7.03 1.95
C ILE A 18 13.97 -5.61 2.51
N ILE A 19 14.81 -5.22 3.48
CA ILE A 19 14.78 -3.87 4.07
C ILE A 19 15.13 -2.82 3.01
N PHE A 20 16.16 -3.08 2.20
CA PHE A 20 16.56 -2.20 1.10
C PHE A 20 15.44 -2.05 0.06
N THR A 21 14.75 -3.14 -0.28
CA THR A 21 13.58 -3.10 -1.17
C THR A 21 12.50 -2.18 -0.62
N ALA A 22 12.12 -2.32 0.65
CA ALA A 22 11.12 -1.45 1.28
C ALA A 22 11.56 0.02 1.29
N SER A 23 12.84 0.27 1.55
CA SER A 23 13.43 1.62 1.50
C SER A 23 13.38 2.20 0.09
N LEU A 24 13.80 1.44 -0.91
CA LEU A 24 13.81 1.87 -2.30
C LEU A 24 12.40 2.13 -2.83
N VAL A 25 11.46 1.22 -2.55
CA VAL A 25 10.03 1.39 -2.88
C VAL A 25 9.44 2.65 -2.23
N THR A 26 9.91 3.04 -1.04
CA THR A 26 9.45 4.26 -0.38
C THR A 26 10.03 5.52 -1.01
N LEU A 27 11.30 5.50 -1.40
CA LEU A 27 12.06 6.70 -1.80
C LEU A 27 12.04 6.97 -3.31
N LEU A 28 11.81 5.95 -4.13
CA LEU A 28 11.94 6.06 -5.59
C LEU A 28 10.82 6.91 -6.20
N LEU A 29 11.21 7.83 -7.07
CA LEU A 29 10.33 8.64 -7.92
C LEU A 29 11.04 8.97 -9.23
N THR A 30 10.27 9.07 -10.32
CA THR A 30 10.79 9.24 -11.69
C THR A 30 9.99 10.29 -12.49
N PRO A 31 9.92 11.57 -12.02
CA PRO A 31 9.07 12.59 -12.65
C PRO A 31 9.48 12.97 -14.08
N TRP A 32 10.72 12.67 -14.47
CA TRP A 32 11.27 12.92 -15.82
C TRP A 32 11.05 11.78 -16.82
N MET A 33 10.36 10.71 -16.42
CA MET A 33 10.20 9.53 -17.27
C MET A 33 8.76 9.01 -17.33
N ASN A 34 7.92 9.36 -16.36
CA ASN A 34 6.62 8.73 -16.13
C ASN A 34 5.55 9.76 -15.79
N VAL A 35 4.34 9.56 -16.29
CA VAL A 35 3.14 10.28 -15.84
C VAL A 35 2.83 9.90 -14.40
N ASP A 36 2.76 8.59 -14.12
CA ASP A 36 2.62 8.06 -12.76
C ASP A 36 3.99 7.82 -12.13
N SER A 37 4.69 8.90 -11.87
CA SER A 37 6.07 8.93 -11.35
C SER A 37 6.26 8.30 -9.98
N LEU A 38 5.18 8.07 -9.26
CA LEU A 38 5.17 7.67 -7.85
C LEU A 38 4.75 6.21 -7.64
N VAL A 39 4.01 5.62 -8.56
CA VAL A 39 3.49 4.26 -8.41
C VAL A 39 4.20 3.29 -9.34
N VAL A 40 4.29 3.62 -10.64
CA VAL A 40 4.89 2.74 -11.66
C VAL A 40 6.29 2.27 -11.28
N PRO A 41 7.28 3.15 -10.96
CA PRO A 41 8.63 2.72 -10.63
C PRO A 41 8.69 1.87 -9.35
N LYS A 42 7.82 2.15 -8.38
CA LYS A 42 7.75 1.40 -7.12
C LYS A 42 7.20 -0.01 -7.33
N LEU A 43 6.17 -0.16 -8.17
CA LEU A 43 5.62 -1.47 -8.53
C LEU A 43 6.67 -2.30 -9.28
N VAL A 44 7.42 -1.72 -10.21
CA VAL A 44 8.51 -2.40 -10.93
C VAL A 44 9.55 -2.95 -9.96
N VAL A 45 10.06 -2.10 -9.05
CA VAL A 45 11.07 -2.52 -8.06
C VAL A 45 10.53 -3.59 -7.13
N LEU A 46 9.31 -3.40 -6.59
CA LEU A 46 8.67 -4.37 -5.71
C LEU A 46 8.55 -5.74 -6.39
N SER A 47 8.04 -5.77 -7.61
CA SER A 47 7.83 -7.00 -8.37
C SER A 47 9.15 -7.69 -8.73
N CYS A 48 10.12 -6.95 -9.29
CA CYS A 48 11.40 -7.52 -9.69
C CYS A 48 12.14 -8.17 -8.52
N VAL A 49 12.20 -7.49 -7.37
CA VAL A 49 12.91 -8.05 -6.20
C VAL A 49 12.12 -9.21 -5.59
N SER A 50 10.80 -9.13 -5.49
CA SER A 50 9.99 -10.21 -4.96
C SER A 50 10.10 -11.47 -5.81
N PHE A 51 10.00 -11.37 -7.13
CA PHE A 51 10.17 -12.51 -8.04
C PHE A 51 11.59 -13.08 -7.99
N TYR A 52 12.61 -12.24 -7.89
CA TYR A 52 14.00 -12.70 -7.69
C TYR A 52 14.16 -13.54 -6.41
N ILE A 53 13.46 -13.16 -5.32
CA ILE A 53 13.51 -13.86 -4.04
C ILE A 53 12.65 -15.15 -4.05
N PHE A 54 11.61 -15.22 -4.87
CA PHE A 54 10.59 -16.26 -4.83
C PHE A 54 11.14 -17.71 -4.91
N PRO A 55 12.02 -18.09 -5.84
CA PRO A 55 12.58 -19.45 -5.86
C PRO A 55 13.32 -19.81 -4.58
N PHE A 56 14.04 -18.86 -4.00
CA PHE A 56 14.75 -19.08 -2.73
C PHE A 56 13.80 -19.45 -1.60
N ILE A 57 12.67 -18.73 -1.47
CA ILE A 57 11.71 -19.02 -0.40
C ILE A 57 10.98 -20.35 -0.60
N LEU A 58 10.73 -20.77 -1.85
CA LEU A 58 10.13 -22.07 -2.14
C LEU A 58 11.03 -23.22 -1.70
N MET A 59 12.32 -23.12 -1.94
CA MET A 59 13.27 -24.21 -1.71
C MET A 59 13.81 -24.21 -0.27
N LYS A 60 13.76 -23.10 0.46
CA LYS A 60 14.08 -23.08 1.90
C LYS A 60 12.97 -23.77 2.69
N LYS A 61 13.10 -25.09 2.86
CA LYS A 61 12.13 -25.89 3.63
C LYS A 61 12.13 -25.45 5.10
N MET A 62 10.94 -25.23 5.63
CA MET A 62 10.68 -25.04 7.06
C MET A 62 9.49 -25.93 7.43
N ASN A 63 9.76 -26.95 8.24
CA ASN A 63 8.72 -27.89 8.67
C ASN A 63 8.13 -27.40 10.01
N SER A 64 7.15 -26.49 9.93
CA SER A 64 6.45 -25.95 11.09
C SER A 64 4.98 -25.74 10.73
N LEU A 65 4.07 -26.14 11.62
CA LEU A 65 2.64 -25.92 11.46
C LEU A 65 2.34 -24.43 11.21
N THR A 66 3.03 -23.53 11.90
CA THR A 66 2.86 -22.08 11.75
C THR A 66 3.15 -21.62 10.33
N ILE A 67 4.22 -22.10 9.69
CA ILE A 67 4.54 -21.72 8.31
C ILE A 67 3.53 -22.30 7.30
N HIS A 68 3.02 -23.51 7.55
CA HIS A 68 1.97 -24.10 6.71
C HIS A 68 0.67 -23.31 6.82
N LEU A 69 0.27 -22.90 8.05
CA LEU A 69 -0.90 -22.06 8.25
C LEU A 69 -0.74 -20.70 7.54
N LEU A 70 0.45 -20.09 7.57
CA LEU A 70 0.73 -18.88 6.82
C LEU A 70 0.56 -19.09 5.31
N TYR A 71 1.08 -20.19 4.75
CA TYR A 71 0.90 -20.52 3.33
C TYR A 71 -0.55 -20.72 2.95
N ILE A 72 -1.32 -21.44 3.78
CA ILE A 72 -2.75 -21.66 3.54
C ILE A 72 -3.47 -20.32 3.55
N LEU A 73 -3.22 -19.47 4.55
CA LEU A 73 -3.88 -18.18 4.68
C LEU A 73 -3.58 -17.25 3.50
N LEU A 74 -2.30 -17.09 3.13
CA LEU A 74 -1.90 -16.26 1.99
C LEU A 74 -2.35 -16.88 0.66
N GLY A 75 -2.32 -18.22 0.54
CA GLY A 75 -2.80 -18.94 -0.63
C GLY A 75 -4.32 -18.77 -0.85
N LEU A 76 -5.12 -18.89 0.22
CA LEU A 76 -6.56 -18.65 0.16
C LEU A 76 -6.88 -17.19 -0.16
N THR A 77 -6.11 -16.24 0.42
CA THR A 77 -6.27 -14.81 0.11
C THR A 77 -5.99 -14.54 -1.36
N PHE A 78 -4.91 -15.09 -1.91
CA PHE A 78 -4.57 -14.91 -3.32
C PHE A 78 -5.56 -15.62 -4.25
N LEU A 79 -6.01 -16.83 -3.87
CA LEU A 79 -7.06 -17.56 -4.61
C LEU A 79 -8.36 -16.76 -4.67
N GLN A 80 -8.80 -16.16 -3.55
CA GLN A 80 -9.99 -15.31 -3.55
C GLN A 80 -9.83 -14.09 -4.46
N MET A 81 -8.63 -13.48 -4.50
CA MET A 81 -8.34 -12.37 -5.41
C MET A 81 -8.39 -12.82 -6.88
N LEU A 82 -7.86 -14.00 -7.20
CA LEU A 82 -7.95 -14.59 -8.55
C LEU A 82 -9.40 -14.86 -8.94
N LEU A 83 -10.19 -15.44 -8.03
CA LEU A 83 -11.61 -15.69 -8.27
C LEU A 83 -12.38 -14.37 -8.48
N SER A 84 -12.09 -13.35 -7.69
CA SER A 84 -12.65 -12.01 -7.89
C SER A 84 -12.31 -11.47 -9.28
N THR A 85 -11.05 -11.61 -9.72
CA THR A 85 -10.61 -11.15 -11.05
C THR A 85 -11.32 -11.88 -12.19
N LEU A 86 -11.58 -13.18 -12.04
CA LEU A 86 -12.21 -14.00 -13.08
C LEU A 86 -13.75 -13.87 -13.11
N MET A 87 -14.36 -13.50 -11.98
CA MET A 87 -15.83 -13.47 -11.82
C MET A 87 -16.41 -12.06 -11.86
N SER A 88 -15.59 -11.02 -11.97
CA SER A 88 -16.03 -9.63 -12.08
C SER A 88 -16.03 -9.16 -13.54
N ASP A 89 -16.86 -8.15 -13.84
CA ASP A 89 -16.95 -7.51 -15.16
C ASP A 89 -15.90 -6.41 -15.36
N SER A 90 -14.97 -6.25 -14.42
CA SER A 90 -13.91 -5.24 -14.52
C SER A 90 -12.76 -5.69 -15.41
N PRO A 91 -12.09 -4.77 -16.12
CA PRO A 91 -10.98 -5.12 -17.02
C PRO A 91 -9.87 -5.92 -16.32
N ILE A 92 -9.45 -7.01 -16.94
CA ILE A 92 -8.44 -7.92 -16.36
C ILE A 92 -7.10 -7.22 -16.17
N GLU A 93 -6.67 -6.38 -17.11
CA GLU A 93 -5.43 -5.61 -17.04
C GLU A 93 -5.41 -4.70 -15.80
N GLN A 94 -6.54 -4.01 -15.54
CA GLN A 94 -6.67 -3.17 -14.35
C GLN A 94 -6.55 -4.00 -13.06
N GLN A 95 -7.11 -5.20 -13.03
CA GLN A 95 -7.03 -6.07 -11.85
C GLN A 95 -5.64 -6.70 -11.68
N ILE A 96 -4.91 -6.97 -12.77
CA ILE A 96 -3.54 -7.53 -12.71
C ILE A 96 -2.54 -6.47 -12.27
N PHE A 97 -2.55 -5.29 -12.90
CA PHE A 97 -1.55 -4.23 -12.66
C PHE A 97 -1.98 -3.24 -11.57
N GLY A 98 -3.28 -3.17 -11.29
CA GLY A 98 -3.92 -2.15 -10.46
C GLY A 98 -4.30 -0.91 -11.27
N ARG A 99 -5.25 -0.14 -10.74
CA ARG A 99 -5.65 1.14 -11.30
C ARG A 99 -4.46 2.10 -11.36
N THR A 100 -4.28 2.82 -12.46
CA THR A 100 -3.24 3.85 -12.59
C THR A 100 -3.38 4.88 -11.46
N GLY A 101 -2.27 5.24 -10.83
CA GLY A 101 -2.22 6.07 -9.63
C GLY A 101 -2.30 5.30 -8.31
N ARG A 102 -2.58 3.97 -8.34
CA ARG A 102 -2.63 3.10 -7.15
C ARG A 102 -1.73 1.87 -7.26
N GLY A 103 -1.80 1.15 -8.39
CA GLY A 103 -0.97 -0.01 -8.69
C GLY A 103 -1.17 -1.20 -7.74
N LEU A 104 -2.37 -1.36 -7.15
CA LEU A 104 -2.69 -2.40 -6.16
C LEU A 104 -3.41 -3.60 -6.79
N GLY A 105 -2.95 -4.04 -7.94
CA GLY A 105 -3.43 -5.26 -8.59
C GLY A 105 -2.79 -6.54 -8.06
N LEU A 106 -3.10 -7.65 -8.71
CA LEU A 106 -2.62 -9.00 -8.35
C LEU A 106 -1.09 -9.08 -8.24
N ILE A 107 -0.36 -8.40 -9.14
CA ILE A 107 1.12 -8.38 -9.12
C ILE A 107 1.66 -7.77 -7.83
N ALA A 108 1.07 -6.65 -7.38
CA ALA A 108 1.47 -6.00 -6.15
C ALA A 108 1.22 -6.91 -4.93
N TYR A 109 0.01 -7.48 -4.82
CA TYR A 109 -0.33 -8.36 -3.70
C TYR A 109 0.48 -9.65 -3.70
N PHE A 110 0.71 -10.27 -4.86
CA PHE A 110 1.59 -11.44 -4.96
C PHE A 110 3.01 -11.11 -4.47
N SER A 111 3.54 -9.96 -4.89
CA SER A 111 4.85 -9.49 -4.45
C SER A 111 4.91 -9.24 -2.94
N LEU A 112 3.86 -8.65 -2.36
CA LEU A 112 3.76 -8.42 -0.91
C LEU A 112 3.69 -9.75 -0.13
N PHE A 113 2.95 -10.75 -0.63
CA PHE A 113 2.88 -12.08 -0.01
C PHE A 113 4.22 -12.80 -0.03
N ILE A 114 4.97 -12.67 -1.14
CA ILE A 114 6.36 -13.14 -1.20
C ILE A 114 7.21 -12.47 -0.12
N LEU A 115 7.08 -11.16 0.10
CA LEU A 115 7.84 -10.45 1.14
C LEU A 115 7.45 -10.90 2.56
N ILE A 116 6.17 -11.18 2.83
CA ILE A 116 5.73 -11.74 4.12
C ILE A 116 6.39 -13.10 4.36
N ILE A 117 6.35 -14.00 3.36
CA ILE A 117 6.95 -15.34 3.46
C ILE A 117 8.48 -15.23 3.58
N ALA A 118 9.11 -14.36 2.79
CA ALA A 118 10.55 -14.12 2.87
C ALA A 118 10.95 -13.59 4.26
N GLY A 119 10.18 -12.66 4.80
CA GLY A 119 10.34 -12.17 6.16
C GLY A 119 10.25 -13.29 7.19
N ALA A 120 9.22 -14.13 7.11
CA ALA A 120 9.01 -15.26 8.01
C ALA A 120 10.14 -16.31 7.93
N LYS A 121 10.77 -16.47 6.76
CA LYS A 121 11.86 -17.44 6.57
C LYS A 121 13.27 -16.89 6.81
N LEU A 122 13.48 -15.59 6.77
CA LEU A 122 14.81 -14.98 6.80
C LEU A 122 15.11 -14.25 8.10
N PHE A 123 14.12 -13.53 8.68
CA PHE A 123 14.38 -12.74 9.89
C PHE A 123 14.39 -13.60 11.15
N ARG A 124 15.41 -13.39 11.96
CA ARG A 124 15.53 -13.88 13.32
C ARG A 124 15.35 -12.72 14.29
N TYR A 125 15.13 -13.04 15.55
CA TYR A 125 15.00 -12.03 16.61
C TYR A 125 16.14 -10.98 16.60
N LYS A 126 17.39 -11.41 16.41
CA LYS A 126 18.56 -10.53 16.34
C LYS A 126 18.53 -9.54 15.16
N ASP A 127 17.80 -9.85 14.11
CA ASP A 127 17.76 -9.04 12.88
C ASP A 127 16.73 -7.90 12.97
N LEU A 128 15.86 -7.89 14.00
CA LEU A 128 14.82 -6.86 14.20
C LEU A 128 15.41 -5.44 14.32
N SER A 129 16.63 -5.31 14.89
CA SER A 129 17.32 -4.03 14.96
C SER A 129 17.65 -3.44 13.58
N GLN A 130 17.85 -4.28 12.56
CA GLN A 130 18.14 -3.84 11.19
C GLN A 130 16.90 -3.18 10.55
N ILE A 131 15.70 -3.71 10.84
CA ILE A 131 14.44 -3.11 10.38
C ILE A 131 14.23 -1.73 11.02
N ILE A 132 14.47 -1.61 12.33
CA ILE A 132 14.41 -0.33 13.04
C ILE A 132 15.36 0.70 12.39
N ASN A 133 16.58 0.29 12.10
CA ASN A 133 17.55 1.17 11.45
C ASN A 133 17.12 1.52 10.01
N GLY A 134 16.63 0.53 9.25
CA GLY A 134 16.18 0.71 7.87
C GLY A 134 15.04 1.71 7.76
N ILE A 135 13.97 1.53 8.55
CA ILE A 135 12.81 2.44 8.48
C ILE A 135 13.16 3.83 9.01
N ALA A 136 14.01 3.94 10.06
CA ALA A 136 14.44 5.22 10.59
C ALA A 136 15.25 6.02 9.55
N LEU A 137 16.19 5.38 8.86
CA LEU A 137 16.98 6.01 7.80
C LEU A 137 16.12 6.38 6.59
N THR A 138 15.21 5.49 6.17
CA THR A 138 14.27 5.77 5.07
C THR A 138 13.37 6.95 5.41
N SER A 139 12.84 7.00 6.64
CA SER A 139 12.02 8.10 7.11
C SER A 139 12.82 9.41 7.17
N LEU A 140 14.07 9.37 7.59
CA LEU A 140 14.94 10.54 7.60
C LEU A 140 15.13 11.12 6.19
N VAL A 141 15.48 10.27 5.21
CA VAL A 141 15.69 10.71 3.82
C VAL A 141 14.40 11.28 3.23
N SER A 142 13.27 10.56 3.42
CA SER A 142 11.96 11.03 2.95
C SER A 142 11.54 12.34 3.63
N SER A 143 11.80 12.49 4.92
CA SER A 143 11.48 13.70 5.69
C SER A 143 12.35 14.90 5.27
N LEU A 144 13.64 14.70 5.01
CA LEU A 144 14.53 15.76 4.51
C LEU A 144 14.06 16.26 3.14
N TYR A 145 13.73 15.34 2.22
CA TYR A 145 13.16 15.72 0.93
C TYR A 145 11.85 16.50 1.10
N SER A 146 10.97 16.02 1.97
CA SER A 146 9.69 16.69 2.27
C SER A 146 9.88 18.12 2.80
N ILE A 147 10.89 18.34 3.65
CA ILE A 147 11.21 19.67 4.17
C ILE A 147 11.77 20.55 3.03
N LEU A 148 12.67 20.03 2.19
CA LEU A 148 13.18 20.76 1.02
C LEU A 148 12.02 21.17 0.09
N GLN A 149 11.07 20.27 -0.17
CA GLN A 149 9.87 20.55 -0.95
C GLN A 149 9.06 21.73 -0.36
N LYS A 150 8.91 21.81 0.96
CA LYS A 150 8.21 22.94 1.64
C LYS A 150 8.89 24.29 1.38
N PHE A 151 10.20 24.30 1.24
CA PHE A 151 10.97 25.52 0.98
C PHE A 151 11.18 25.81 -0.53
N GLY A 152 10.48 25.11 -1.41
CA GLY A 152 10.54 25.32 -2.86
C GLY A 152 11.73 24.64 -3.56
N PHE A 153 12.51 23.82 -2.84
CA PHE A 153 13.57 22.99 -3.42
C PHE A 153 12.98 21.62 -3.79
N ASP A 154 12.23 21.57 -4.87
CA ASP A 154 11.65 20.32 -5.37
C ASP A 154 12.33 19.88 -6.68
N ILE A 155 12.24 18.58 -6.98
CA ILE A 155 12.81 18.00 -8.22
C ILE A 155 11.91 18.25 -9.43
N THR A 156 10.65 18.60 -9.20
CA THR A 156 9.65 18.91 -10.23
C THR A 156 8.46 19.64 -9.60
N ASP A 157 7.69 20.34 -10.43
CA ASP A 157 6.43 20.94 -10.02
C ASP A 157 5.34 19.87 -9.98
N TRP A 158 4.99 19.43 -8.78
CA TRP A 158 3.89 18.47 -8.58
C TRP A 158 2.55 19.17 -8.64
N TYR A 159 1.66 18.68 -9.50
CA TYR A 159 0.27 19.11 -9.42
C TYR A 159 -0.40 18.47 -8.20
N THR A 160 -0.57 19.26 -7.13
CA THR A 160 -1.25 18.82 -5.90
C THR A 160 -2.51 19.64 -5.67
N ARG A 161 -3.58 18.96 -5.22
CA ARG A 161 -4.83 19.61 -4.81
C ARG A 161 -4.80 20.16 -3.37
N THR A 162 -3.70 19.98 -2.68
CA THR A 162 -3.55 20.31 -1.25
C THR A 162 -2.28 21.13 -1.03
N ASN A 163 -2.28 21.96 0.00
CA ASN A 163 -1.12 22.77 0.39
C ASN A 163 -0.06 21.95 1.17
N GLY A 164 -0.40 20.73 1.59
CA GLY A 164 0.51 19.85 2.32
C GLY A 164 1.59 19.25 1.44
N ILE A 165 2.76 19.01 2.00
CA ILE A 165 3.87 18.36 1.31
C ILE A 165 3.57 16.89 1.04
N ILE A 166 3.91 16.42 -0.16
CA ILE A 166 3.63 15.05 -0.61
C ILE A 166 4.81 14.09 -0.36
N GLY A 167 6.01 14.61 -0.19
CA GLY A 167 7.24 13.85 0.02
C GLY A 167 7.52 12.84 -1.10
N THR A 168 8.22 11.76 -0.76
CA THR A 168 8.53 10.67 -1.70
C THR A 168 7.35 9.70 -1.91
N ILE A 169 6.28 9.80 -1.12
CA ILE A 169 5.14 8.88 -1.18
C ILE A 169 4.03 9.42 -2.08
N GLY A 170 4.03 10.74 -2.35
CA GLY A 170 3.16 11.35 -3.34
C GLY A 170 1.79 11.82 -2.83
N ASN A 171 1.57 11.75 -1.51
CA ASN A 171 0.34 12.26 -0.89
C ASN A 171 0.62 12.67 0.55
N PRO A 172 0.16 13.87 1.01
CA PRO A 172 0.40 14.35 2.37
C PRO A 172 -0.08 13.37 3.45
N ASN A 173 -1.21 12.71 3.24
CA ASN A 173 -1.75 11.76 4.21
C ASN A 173 -0.83 10.54 4.38
N PHE A 174 -0.32 10.00 3.29
CA PHE A 174 0.54 8.81 3.32
C PHE A 174 1.96 9.15 3.77
N GLN A 175 2.49 10.33 3.39
CA GLN A 175 3.78 10.81 3.88
C GLN A 175 3.75 11.01 5.39
N ALA A 176 2.72 11.69 5.91
CA ALA A 176 2.52 11.88 7.33
C ALA A 176 2.36 10.54 8.08
N ALA A 177 1.55 9.62 7.53
CA ALA A 177 1.33 8.30 8.12
C ALA A 177 2.62 7.49 8.21
N PHE A 178 3.43 7.47 7.14
CA PHE A 178 4.73 6.78 7.13
C PHE A 178 5.69 7.37 8.18
N THR A 179 5.80 8.71 8.21
CA THR A 179 6.67 9.40 9.17
C THR A 179 6.22 9.13 10.61
N GLY A 180 4.90 9.12 10.87
CA GLY A 180 4.33 8.78 12.17
C GLY A 180 4.57 7.32 12.59
N MET A 181 4.44 6.36 11.66
CA MET A 181 4.82 4.95 11.89
C MET A 181 6.30 4.81 12.26
N ALA A 182 7.16 5.59 11.62
CA ALA A 182 8.61 5.57 11.81
C ALA A 182 9.08 6.36 13.04
N LEU A 183 8.22 7.09 13.74
CA LEU A 183 8.61 8.00 14.82
C LEU A 183 9.31 7.28 15.99
N VAL A 184 8.72 6.19 16.49
CA VAL A 184 9.32 5.37 17.56
C VAL A 184 10.61 4.68 17.09
N PRO A 185 10.66 4.01 15.93
CA PRO A 185 11.91 3.53 15.33
C PRO A 185 13.00 4.60 15.25
N THR A 186 12.65 5.80 14.80
CA THR A 186 13.60 6.93 14.70
C THR A 186 14.14 7.34 16.07
N ALA A 187 13.28 7.39 17.09
CA ALA A 187 13.70 7.65 18.47
C ALA A 187 14.63 6.54 19.01
N ILE A 188 14.32 5.27 18.74
CA ILE A 188 15.16 4.13 19.13
C ILE A 188 16.52 4.21 18.42
N PHE A 189 16.53 4.48 17.12
CA PHE A 189 17.75 4.65 16.34
C PHE A 189 18.61 5.81 16.86
N ALA A 190 18.00 6.97 17.13
CA ALA A 190 18.66 8.13 17.70
C ALA A 190 19.29 7.81 19.06
N TYR A 191 18.54 7.18 19.95
CA TYR A 191 19.03 6.79 21.28
C TYR A 191 20.23 5.83 21.22
N LYS A 192 20.19 4.81 20.35
CA LYS A 192 21.27 3.84 20.18
C LYS A 192 22.56 4.45 19.60
N ASN A 193 22.44 5.47 18.75
CA ASN A 193 23.59 6.10 18.11
C ASN A 193 24.08 7.38 18.82
N ARG A 194 23.49 7.76 19.97
CA ARG A 194 23.83 9.00 20.68
C ARG A 194 25.30 9.11 21.11
N SER A 195 25.98 7.97 21.35
CA SER A 195 27.40 7.94 21.68
C SER A 195 28.31 8.28 20.51
N LYS A 196 27.84 8.05 19.26
CA LYS A 196 28.58 8.34 18.03
C LYS A 196 28.45 9.79 17.60
N SER A 197 27.25 10.36 17.74
CA SER A 197 26.94 11.75 17.46
C SER A 197 25.72 12.22 18.24
N LYS A 198 25.98 12.95 19.33
CA LYS A 198 24.92 13.48 20.21
C LYS A 198 24.02 14.46 19.45
N TYR A 199 24.59 15.39 18.72
CA TYR A 199 23.84 16.42 17.98
C TYR A 199 22.97 15.82 16.88
N PHE A 200 23.51 14.91 16.09
CA PHE A 200 22.76 14.21 15.06
C PHE A 200 21.55 13.46 15.63
N SER A 201 21.74 12.77 16.76
CA SER A 201 20.66 12.03 17.42
C SER A 201 19.52 12.93 17.93
N PHE A 202 19.81 14.14 18.39
CA PHE A 202 18.80 15.08 18.86
C PHE A 202 17.95 15.68 17.73
N ILE A 203 18.44 15.73 16.49
CA ILE A 203 17.76 16.37 15.35
C ILE A 203 16.77 15.42 14.69
N LEU A 204 16.96 14.09 14.76
CA LEU A 204 16.18 13.11 14.00
C LEU A 204 14.68 13.12 14.32
N VAL A 205 14.32 13.16 15.61
CA VAL A 205 12.92 13.20 16.03
C VAL A 205 12.25 14.53 15.67
N PRO A 206 12.85 15.70 15.94
CA PRO A 206 12.34 16.98 15.45
C PRO A 206 12.10 17.02 13.93
N ILE A 207 13.00 16.50 13.10
CA ILE A 207 12.79 16.42 11.64
C ILE A 207 11.51 15.66 11.31
N SER A 208 11.27 14.50 11.95
CA SER A 208 10.04 13.73 11.76
C SER A 208 8.79 14.50 12.18
N LEU A 209 8.83 15.19 13.32
CA LEU A 209 7.69 15.99 13.83
C LEU A 209 7.39 17.19 12.92
N ILE A 210 8.43 17.90 12.44
CA ILE A 210 8.30 19.01 11.50
C ILE A 210 7.69 18.51 10.18
N THR A 211 8.09 17.34 9.69
CA THR A 211 7.52 16.74 8.47
C THR A 211 6.04 16.42 8.66
N ILE A 212 5.65 15.79 9.79
CA ILE A 212 4.24 15.50 10.09
C ILE A 212 3.41 16.80 10.12
N TYR A 213 3.96 17.86 10.71
CA TYR A 213 3.30 19.16 10.78
C TYR A 213 3.08 19.77 9.38
N TYR A 214 4.11 19.80 8.52
CA TYR A 214 4.00 20.36 7.17
C TYR A 214 3.17 19.51 6.20
N CYS A 215 2.94 18.23 6.49
CA CYS A 215 1.98 17.43 5.73
C CYS A 215 0.53 17.88 5.93
N GLU A 216 0.20 18.65 6.96
CA GLU A 216 -1.14 19.15 7.29
C GLU A 216 -2.19 18.03 7.41
N SER A 217 -1.74 16.83 7.76
CA SER A 217 -2.56 15.61 7.79
C SER A 217 -2.75 15.06 9.19
N THR A 218 -4.01 14.81 9.56
CA THR A 218 -4.36 14.15 10.82
C THR A 218 -3.82 12.73 10.93
N GLN A 219 -3.55 12.06 9.79
CA GLN A 219 -3.06 10.67 9.78
C GLN A 219 -1.68 10.53 10.42
N GLY A 220 -0.80 11.52 10.27
CA GLY A 220 0.52 11.51 10.92
C GLY A 220 0.43 11.52 12.44
N TYR A 221 -0.49 12.30 12.99
CA TYR A 221 -0.71 12.34 14.46
C TYR A 221 -1.32 11.03 14.97
N ILE A 222 -2.29 10.46 14.24
CA ILE A 222 -2.92 9.17 14.59
C ILE A 222 -1.88 8.05 14.58
N THR A 223 -1.09 7.92 13.52
CA THR A 223 -0.07 6.87 13.42
C THR A 223 1.05 7.04 14.44
N SER A 224 1.46 8.28 14.74
CA SER A 224 2.41 8.58 15.82
C SER A 224 1.86 8.16 17.18
N PHE A 225 0.60 8.50 17.47
CA PHE A 225 -0.07 8.10 18.71
C PHE A 225 -0.09 6.58 18.86
N PHE A 226 -0.52 5.82 17.86
CA PHE A 226 -0.57 4.36 17.93
C PHE A 226 0.83 3.72 17.99
N SER A 227 1.83 4.30 17.33
CA SER A 227 3.23 3.85 17.43
C SER A 227 3.77 4.02 18.87
N ILE A 228 3.55 5.18 19.49
CA ILE A 228 3.96 5.48 20.86
C ILE A 228 3.17 4.65 21.88
N LEU A 229 1.83 4.59 21.71
CA LEU A 229 0.94 3.84 22.60
C LEU A 229 1.33 2.37 22.67
N SER A 230 1.59 1.73 21.52
CA SER A 230 1.97 0.33 21.48
C SER A 230 3.30 0.08 22.17
N TYR A 231 4.29 0.97 21.96
CA TYR A 231 5.58 0.90 22.65
C TYR A 231 5.42 0.98 24.16
N ILE A 232 4.61 1.93 24.66
CA ILE A 232 4.34 2.10 26.08
C ILE A 232 3.58 0.89 26.63
N LEU A 233 2.57 0.35 25.92
CA LEU A 233 1.83 -0.84 26.36
C LEU A 233 2.76 -2.04 26.52
N VAL A 234 3.68 -2.29 25.59
CA VAL A 234 4.66 -3.36 25.70
C VAL A 234 5.62 -3.10 26.87
N PHE A 235 6.09 -1.87 27.05
CA PHE A 235 6.95 -1.50 28.18
C PHE A 235 6.27 -1.75 29.52
N VAL A 236 5.05 -1.24 29.70
CA VAL A 236 4.29 -1.34 30.95
C VAL A 236 3.91 -2.79 31.26
N TRP A 237 3.63 -3.62 30.24
CA TRP A 237 3.37 -5.04 30.39
C TRP A 237 4.49 -5.76 31.16
N PHE A 238 5.76 -5.40 30.91
CA PHE A 238 6.92 -5.98 31.60
C PHE A 238 7.30 -5.26 32.88
N LYS A 239 7.07 -3.95 32.96
CA LYS A 239 7.43 -3.16 34.15
C LYS A 239 6.54 -3.47 35.35
N SER A 240 5.21 -3.55 35.15
CA SER A 240 4.25 -3.80 36.22
C SER A 240 2.91 -4.29 35.67
N ARG A 241 2.48 -5.49 36.10
CA ARG A 241 1.17 -6.02 35.77
C ARG A 241 0.01 -5.18 36.31
N VAL A 242 0.19 -4.54 37.46
CA VAL A 242 -0.81 -3.65 38.05
C VAL A 242 -0.99 -2.41 37.16
N ILE A 243 0.11 -1.74 36.82
CA ILE A 243 0.07 -0.55 35.96
C ILE A 243 -0.52 -0.92 34.58
N PHE A 244 -0.17 -2.07 34.02
CA PHE A 244 -0.72 -2.53 32.74
C PHE A 244 -2.24 -2.70 32.80
N ARG A 245 -2.80 -3.30 33.89
CA ARG A 245 -4.25 -3.47 34.06
C ARG A 245 -5.01 -2.15 34.14
N VAL A 246 -4.38 -1.07 34.60
CA VAL A 246 -4.96 0.27 34.61
C VAL A 246 -4.74 0.99 33.27
N PHE A 247 -3.54 0.86 32.69
CA PHE A 247 -3.18 1.57 31.47
C PHE A 247 -3.90 1.03 30.24
N LEU A 248 -4.20 -0.27 30.17
CA LEU A 248 -4.91 -0.87 29.05
C LEU A 248 -6.34 -0.32 28.89
N PRO A 249 -7.21 -0.31 29.91
CA PRO A 249 -8.53 0.32 29.80
C PRO A 249 -8.46 1.82 29.49
N LEU A 250 -7.50 2.54 30.07
CA LEU A 250 -7.28 3.96 29.76
C LEU A 250 -6.91 4.17 28.29
N SER A 251 -6.08 3.28 27.74
CA SER A 251 -5.74 3.30 26.32
C SER A 251 -6.96 3.01 25.44
N MET A 252 -7.78 2.04 25.81
CA MET A 252 -9.03 1.73 25.10
C MET A 252 -10.01 2.92 25.17
N PHE A 253 -10.12 3.58 26.31
CA PHE A 253 -10.92 4.80 26.47
C PHE A 253 -10.39 5.93 25.56
N SER A 254 -9.08 6.14 25.50
CA SER A 254 -8.46 7.14 24.60
C SER A 254 -8.74 6.85 23.12
N ILE A 255 -8.69 5.59 22.71
CA ILE A 255 -9.07 5.15 21.35
C ILE A 255 -10.56 5.44 21.10
N GLY A 256 -11.43 5.16 22.08
CA GLY A 256 -12.85 5.50 22.01
C GLY A 256 -13.09 7.00 21.82
N LEU A 257 -12.36 7.86 22.53
CA LEU A 257 -12.43 9.32 22.33
C LEU A 257 -11.95 9.75 20.92
N ILE A 258 -10.91 9.12 20.39
CA ILE A 258 -10.45 9.37 19.02
C ILE A 258 -11.54 8.98 18.01
N ILE A 259 -12.15 7.81 18.16
CA ILE A 259 -13.25 7.35 17.30
C ILE A 259 -14.44 8.33 17.37
N LEU A 260 -14.85 8.74 18.57
CA LEU A 260 -15.89 9.75 18.76
C LEU A 260 -15.53 11.07 18.07
N GLY A 261 -14.29 11.53 18.18
CA GLY A 261 -13.82 12.74 17.50
C GLY A 261 -13.90 12.63 15.97
N ILE A 262 -13.54 11.47 15.41
CA ILE A 262 -13.62 11.20 13.96
C ILE A 262 -15.07 11.25 13.45
N ILE A 263 -16.04 10.75 14.23
CA ILE A 263 -17.47 10.76 13.86
C ILE A 263 -18.19 12.05 14.28
N ASN A 264 -17.47 13.14 14.46
CA ASN A 264 -17.98 14.45 14.87
C ASN A 264 -18.74 14.45 16.22
N LYS A 265 -18.26 13.65 17.18
CA LYS A 265 -18.82 13.56 18.53
C LYS A 265 -17.73 13.65 19.58
N GLY A 266 -18.11 14.14 20.76
CA GLY A 266 -17.21 14.22 21.91
C GLY A 266 -16.15 15.33 21.84
N PRO A 267 -15.24 15.40 22.85
CA PRO A 267 -14.36 16.55 23.06
C PRO A 267 -13.26 16.71 22.00
N LEU A 268 -12.92 15.66 21.27
CA LEU A 268 -11.88 15.69 20.24
C LEU A 268 -12.44 16.01 18.85
N ALA A 269 -13.75 16.21 18.68
CA ALA A 269 -14.37 16.47 17.38
C ALA A 269 -13.79 17.71 16.69
N TYR A 270 -13.59 18.79 17.43
CA TYR A 270 -13.00 20.03 16.92
C TYR A 270 -11.62 19.83 16.24
N PHE A 271 -10.82 18.92 16.77
CA PHE A 271 -9.46 18.66 16.25
C PHE A 271 -9.43 17.57 15.16
N LEU A 272 -10.28 16.57 15.28
CA LEU A 272 -10.21 15.36 14.46
C LEU A 272 -11.18 15.36 13.28
N TYR A 273 -12.37 15.97 13.44
CA TYR A 273 -13.34 16.03 12.37
C TYR A 273 -12.96 17.10 11.34
N LYS A 274 -12.84 16.71 10.09
CA LYS A 274 -12.55 17.59 8.96
C LYS A 274 -13.44 17.20 7.77
N ALA A 275 -13.65 18.11 6.81
CA ALA A 275 -14.41 17.84 5.59
C ALA A 275 -13.94 16.57 4.85
N SER A 276 -12.64 16.30 4.86
CA SER A 276 -12.06 15.07 4.29
C SER A 276 -12.50 13.77 5.01
N ILE A 277 -13.02 13.85 6.23
CA ILE A 277 -13.58 12.72 6.96
C ILE A 277 -15.06 12.55 6.62
N GLU A 278 -15.78 13.64 6.41
CA GLU A 278 -17.17 13.60 5.96
C GLU A 278 -17.30 12.86 4.62
N SER A 279 -16.43 13.18 3.65
CA SER A 279 -16.36 12.46 2.38
C SER A 279 -16.17 10.95 2.56
N ARG A 280 -15.37 10.54 3.56
CA ARG A 280 -15.12 9.11 3.81
C ARG A 280 -16.36 8.35 4.26
N PHE A 281 -17.26 8.96 5.00
CA PHE A 281 -18.52 8.29 5.36
C PHE A 281 -19.37 7.97 4.12
N GLU A 282 -19.34 8.82 3.09
CA GLU A 282 -19.98 8.55 1.82
C GLU A 282 -19.29 7.40 1.08
N PHE A 283 -17.95 7.41 1.02
CA PHE A 283 -17.17 6.34 0.42
C PHE A 283 -17.44 5.01 1.13
N TRP A 284 -17.55 5.01 2.46
CA TRP A 284 -17.86 3.81 3.23
C TRP A 284 -19.28 3.29 2.97
N ARG A 285 -20.28 4.18 2.92
CA ARG A 285 -21.66 3.78 2.58
C ARG A 285 -21.75 3.19 1.19
N THR A 286 -21.12 3.83 0.21
CA THR A 286 -21.09 3.35 -1.16
C THR A 286 -20.35 2.01 -1.26
N SER A 287 -19.17 1.88 -0.65
CA SER A 287 -18.41 0.62 -0.65
C SER A 287 -19.17 -0.51 0.04
N TRP A 288 -19.90 -0.20 1.12
CA TRP A 288 -20.75 -1.17 1.81
C TRP A 288 -21.90 -1.65 0.93
N LYS A 289 -22.60 -0.75 0.22
CA LYS A 289 -23.63 -1.12 -0.75
C LYS A 289 -23.04 -1.98 -1.88
N THR A 290 -21.91 -1.57 -2.44
CA THR A 290 -21.20 -2.38 -3.45
C THR A 290 -20.93 -3.79 -2.94
N THR A 291 -20.50 -3.93 -1.67
CA THR A 291 -20.24 -5.23 -1.04
C THR A 291 -21.53 -6.05 -0.89
N LEU A 292 -22.64 -5.45 -0.47
CA LEU A 292 -23.91 -6.15 -0.29
C LEU A 292 -24.47 -6.70 -1.61
N ASP A 293 -24.29 -5.95 -2.71
CA ASP A 293 -24.74 -6.37 -4.03
C ASP A 293 -23.77 -7.37 -4.69
N ASN A 294 -22.48 -7.40 -4.24
CA ASN A 294 -21.46 -8.31 -4.77
C ASN A 294 -20.72 -9.07 -3.63
N PRO A 295 -21.44 -9.85 -2.81
CA PRO A 295 -20.92 -10.35 -1.52
C PRO A 295 -19.83 -11.42 -1.63
N TYR A 296 -19.77 -12.18 -2.72
CA TYR A 296 -18.87 -13.31 -2.87
C TYR A 296 -17.53 -12.96 -3.50
N PHE A 297 -17.55 -12.20 -4.60
CA PHE A 297 -16.34 -11.89 -5.40
C PHE A 297 -16.04 -10.40 -5.49
N GLY A 298 -16.94 -9.53 -5.01
CA GLY A 298 -16.80 -8.09 -5.16
C GLY A 298 -16.88 -7.64 -6.64
N VAL A 299 -16.45 -6.42 -6.91
CA VAL A 299 -16.47 -5.81 -8.25
C VAL A 299 -15.14 -5.93 -9.00
N GLY A 300 -14.19 -6.70 -8.47
CA GLY A 300 -12.86 -6.88 -9.04
C GLY A 300 -11.78 -6.07 -8.32
N ILE A 301 -10.57 -6.65 -8.28
CA ILE A 301 -9.43 -6.09 -7.55
C ILE A 301 -9.07 -4.71 -8.11
N ASP A 302 -8.94 -3.73 -7.21
CA ASP A 302 -8.61 -2.31 -7.50
C ASP A 302 -9.59 -1.62 -8.49
N SER A 303 -10.87 -2.08 -8.54
CA SER A 303 -11.87 -1.62 -9.51
C SER A 303 -13.05 -0.85 -8.90
N LEU A 304 -13.06 -0.61 -7.58
CA LEU A 304 -14.16 0.07 -6.88
C LEU A 304 -14.50 1.45 -7.50
N GLY A 305 -13.50 2.16 -8.03
CA GLY A 305 -13.68 3.48 -8.62
C GLY A 305 -14.65 3.51 -9.80
N ASP A 306 -14.75 2.42 -10.56
CA ASP A 306 -15.62 2.32 -11.74
C ASP A 306 -17.10 2.11 -11.34
N TYR A 307 -17.34 1.68 -10.10
CA TYR A 307 -18.68 1.45 -9.52
C TYR A 307 -19.11 2.51 -8.53
N SER A 308 -18.23 3.44 -8.17
CA SER A 308 -18.47 4.44 -7.12
C SER A 308 -19.73 5.28 -7.35
N ARG A 309 -20.03 5.67 -8.59
CA ARG A 309 -21.20 6.48 -8.94
C ARG A 309 -22.50 5.68 -9.01
N VAL A 310 -22.43 4.41 -9.39
CA VAL A 310 -23.60 3.51 -9.45
C VAL A 310 -24.24 3.38 -8.08
N TYR A 311 -23.42 3.25 -7.04
CA TYR A 311 -23.86 2.96 -5.68
C TYR A 311 -23.98 4.18 -4.77
N ARG A 312 -23.57 5.39 -5.21
CA ARG A 312 -23.68 6.60 -4.41
C ARG A 312 -25.15 6.97 -4.12
N SER A 313 -25.41 7.63 -2.98
CA SER A 313 -26.74 8.10 -2.66
C SER A 313 -27.07 9.41 -3.38
N THR A 314 -28.37 9.74 -3.49
CA THR A 314 -28.81 11.04 -4.03
C THR A 314 -28.27 12.22 -3.20
N LYS A 315 -28.16 12.06 -1.87
CA LYS A 315 -27.57 13.07 -0.99
C LYS A 315 -26.10 13.30 -1.33
N ASP A 316 -25.38 12.24 -1.58
CA ASP A 316 -23.96 12.26 -1.93
C ASP A 316 -23.75 12.90 -3.32
N SER A 317 -24.66 12.65 -4.25
CA SER A 317 -24.66 13.25 -5.59
C SER A 317 -24.85 14.78 -5.58
N LEU A 318 -25.61 15.32 -4.63
CA LEU A 318 -25.85 16.76 -4.50
C LEU A 318 -24.82 17.48 -3.63
N GLY A 319 -24.12 16.74 -2.75
CA GLY A 319 -23.16 17.27 -1.81
C GLY A 319 -21.75 17.33 -2.40
N ILE A 320 -20.95 16.31 -2.12
CA ILE A 320 -19.53 16.32 -2.43
C ILE A 320 -19.27 16.14 -3.93
N ASN A 321 -20.12 15.36 -4.62
CA ASN A 321 -20.03 15.03 -6.06
C ASN A 321 -18.62 14.61 -6.53
N GLU A 322 -17.82 14.06 -5.62
CA GLU A 322 -16.47 13.59 -5.92
C GLU A 322 -16.49 12.16 -6.47
N ASN A 323 -15.65 11.92 -7.46
CA ASN A 323 -15.30 10.57 -7.84
C ASN A 323 -14.23 10.06 -6.87
N PHE A 324 -14.52 8.98 -6.19
CA PHE A 324 -13.51 8.28 -5.41
C PHE A 324 -13.15 6.96 -6.09
N ASP A 325 -11.90 6.59 -5.99
CA ASP A 325 -11.32 5.40 -6.59
C ASP A 325 -11.10 4.27 -5.58
N ASN A 326 -11.35 4.55 -4.30
CA ASN A 326 -11.16 3.58 -3.20
C ASN A 326 -12.03 3.94 -1.98
N ALA A 327 -12.27 2.96 -1.11
CA ALA A 327 -13.09 3.13 0.09
C ALA A 327 -12.48 4.01 1.17
N HIS A 328 -11.22 4.44 1.08
CA HIS A 328 -10.48 5.04 2.20
C HIS A 328 -10.60 4.24 3.52
N ASN A 329 -10.73 2.93 3.39
CA ASN A 329 -10.74 1.94 4.45
C ASN A 329 -10.33 0.61 3.81
N TYR A 330 -9.18 0.08 4.21
CA TYR A 330 -8.60 -1.12 3.60
C TYR A 330 -9.51 -2.35 3.67
N PHE A 331 -10.28 -2.49 4.75
CA PHE A 331 -11.17 -3.65 4.95
C PHE A 331 -12.45 -3.55 4.11
N LEU A 332 -13.04 -2.37 4.04
CA LEU A 332 -14.18 -2.11 3.16
C LEU A 332 -13.78 -2.19 1.68
N GLU A 333 -12.58 -1.72 1.35
CA GLU A 333 -12.01 -1.91 0.01
C GLU A 333 -11.91 -3.39 -0.34
N ALA A 334 -11.32 -4.21 0.55
CA ALA A 334 -11.21 -5.65 0.35
C ALA A 334 -12.58 -6.34 0.21
N ALA A 335 -13.57 -5.91 1.01
CA ALA A 335 -14.94 -6.44 0.91
C ALA A 335 -15.62 -6.04 -0.40
N ALA A 336 -15.50 -4.79 -0.83
CA ALA A 336 -16.13 -4.29 -2.04
C ALA A 336 -15.48 -4.88 -3.31
N THR A 337 -14.15 -5.05 -3.32
CA THR A 337 -13.40 -5.50 -4.49
C THR A 337 -13.22 -7.00 -4.59
N GLY A 338 -13.23 -7.74 -3.47
CA GLY A 338 -12.98 -9.19 -3.41
C GLY A 338 -13.99 -9.99 -2.60
N GLY A 339 -15.10 -9.37 -2.19
CA GLY A 339 -16.15 -9.98 -1.40
C GLY A 339 -15.81 -10.11 0.10
N PHE A 340 -16.80 -10.55 0.89
CA PHE A 340 -16.63 -10.69 2.34
C PHE A 340 -15.48 -11.64 2.71
N LEU A 341 -15.28 -12.70 1.93
CA LEU A 341 -14.22 -13.67 2.22
C LEU A 341 -12.84 -13.01 2.17
N LEU A 342 -12.57 -12.12 1.21
CA LEU A 342 -11.29 -11.40 1.14
C LEU A 342 -11.07 -10.52 2.38
N ALA A 343 -12.09 -9.81 2.84
CA ALA A 343 -12.00 -8.99 4.05
C ALA A 343 -11.74 -9.85 5.30
N ILE A 344 -12.43 -10.98 5.44
CA ILE A 344 -12.23 -11.93 6.54
C ILE A 344 -10.81 -12.50 6.54
N LEU A 345 -10.28 -12.91 5.38
CA LEU A 345 -8.91 -13.44 5.26
C LEU A 345 -7.86 -12.39 5.65
N ASN A 346 -8.07 -11.11 5.31
CA ASN A 346 -7.19 -10.02 5.76
C ASN A 346 -7.25 -9.84 7.29
N ILE A 347 -8.44 -9.93 7.91
CA ILE A 347 -8.58 -9.87 9.37
C ILE A 347 -7.88 -11.08 10.03
N LEU A 348 -8.01 -12.27 9.46
CA LEU A 348 -7.33 -13.47 9.97
C LEU A 348 -5.81 -13.34 9.90
N LEU A 349 -5.27 -12.69 8.85
CA LEU A 349 -3.83 -12.41 8.76
C LEU A 349 -3.37 -11.45 9.87
N ILE A 350 -4.15 -10.42 10.19
CA ILE A 350 -3.88 -9.51 11.31
C ILE A 350 -3.87 -10.28 12.64
N ILE A 351 -4.87 -11.10 12.89
CA ILE A 351 -4.97 -11.93 14.10
C ILE A 351 -3.76 -12.88 14.18
N PHE A 352 -3.38 -13.48 13.05
CA PHE A 352 -2.21 -14.36 12.98
C PHE A 352 -0.92 -13.65 13.41
N VAL A 353 -0.68 -12.43 12.90
CA VAL A 353 0.51 -11.63 13.28
C VAL A 353 0.47 -11.25 14.76
N ILE A 354 -0.70 -10.90 15.32
CA ILE A 354 -0.85 -10.61 16.77
C ILE A 354 -0.49 -11.85 17.59
N ILE A 355 -1.00 -13.02 17.22
CA ILE A 355 -0.69 -14.28 17.93
C ILE A 355 0.82 -14.54 17.89
N MET A 356 1.47 -14.34 16.76
CA MET A 356 2.90 -14.53 16.61
C MET A 356 3.71 -13.52 17.44
N PHE A 357 3.28 -12.25 17.48
CA PHE A 357 3.88 -11.25 18.34
C PHE A 357 3.77 -11.62 19.83
N ILE A 358 2.58 -12.00 20.31
CA ILE A 358 2.36 -12.42 21.69
C ILE A 358 3.21 -13.66 22.04
N THR A 359 3.29 -14.62 21.12
CA THR A 359 4.11 -15.83 21.29
C THR A 359 5.59 -15.47 21.44
N LEU A 360 6.11 -14.62 20.54
CA LEU A 360 7.49 -14.13 20.61
C LEU A 360 7.75 -13.37 21.91
N GLN A 361 6.86 -12.46 22.26
CA GLN A 361 7.00 -11.64 23.46
C GLN A 361 7.01 -12.47 24.75
N ARG A 362 6.18 -13.52 24.81
CA ARG A 362 6.16 -14.46 25.94
C ARG A 362 7.44 -15.31 26.01
N SER A 363 7.96 -15.75 24.88
CA SER A 363 9.17 -16.57 24.84
C SER A 363 10.43 -15.78 25.22
N ILE A 364 10.48 -14.47 24.92
CA ILE A 364 11.59 -13.59 25.34
C ILE A 364 11.53 -13.30 26.84
N GLY A 365 10.34 -13.20 27.42
CA GLY A 365 10.10 -13.03 28.85
C GLY A 365 10.56 -11.70 29.47
N LYS A 366 11.08 -10.77 28.68
CA LYS A 366 11.56 -9.44 29.09
C LYS A 366 11.21 -8.37 28.07
N PHE A 367 11.25 -7.11 28.49
CA PHE A 367 11.09 -5.99 27.59
C PHE A 367 12.26 -5.91 26.59
N ASP A 368 11.91 -5.84 25.30
CA ASP A 368 12.86 -5.58 24.21
C ASP A 368 12.45 -4.36 23.41
N VAL A 369 13.37 -3.39 23.35
CA VAL A 369 13.18 -2.10 22.67
C VAL A 369 12.90 -2.26 21.18
N ASN A 370 13.60 -3.20 20.49
CA ASN A 370 13.41 -3.38 19.05
C ASN A 370 12.06 -4.01 18.76
N LEU A 371 11.71 -5.06 19.52
CA LEU A 371 10.42 -5.74 19.34
C LEU A 371 9.24 -4.81 19.63
N ALA A 372 9.34 -3.98 20.67
CA ALA A 372 8.33 -2.96 20.97
C ALA A 372 8.23 -1.92 19.84
N GLY A 373 9.36 -1.48 19.29
CA GLY A 373 9.40 -0.57 18.13
C GLY A 373 8.81 -1.19 16.85
N ILE A 374 9.12 -2.45 16.56
CA ILE A 374 8.57 -3.22 15.42
C ILE A 374 7.05 -3.34 15.54
N PHE A 375 6.55 -3.68 16.72
CA PHE A 375 5.11 -3.75 16.94
C PHE A 375 4.45 -2.37 16.86
N GLY A 376 5.17 -1.31 17.23
CA GLY A 376 4.73 0.08 17.05
C GLY A 376 4.51 0.45 15.58
N ILE A 377 5.42 0.07 14.69
CA ILE A 377 5.27 0.25 13.25
C ILE A 377 4.02 -0.48 12.77
N TRP A 378 3.90 -1.75 13.15
CA TRP A 378 2.82 -2.61 12.70
C TRP A 378 1.45 -2.10 13.15
N LEU A 379 1.29 -1.75 14.44
CA LEU A 379 0.03 -1.24 14.97
C LEU A 379 -0.35 0.13 14.38
N ALA A 380 0.64 1.00 14.17
CA ALA A 380 0.42 2.28 13.51
C ALA A 380 -0.08 2.10 12.07
N PHE A 381 0.45 1.13 11.31
CA PHE A 381 -0.08 0.78 10.00
C PHE A 381 -1.52 0.28 10.09
N GLN A 382 -1.83 -0.64 11.02
CA GLN A 382 -3.21 -1.12 11.16
C GLN A 382 -4.18 0.01 11.51
N SER A 383 -3.78 0.96 12.36
CA SER A 383 -4.63 2.11 12.71
C SER A 383 -4.95 3.00 11.50
N GLN A 384 -3.97 3.21 10.62
CA GLN A 384 -4.17 3.97 9.39
C GLN A 384 -5.09 3.24 8.41
N SER A 385 -5.03 1.91 8.34
CA SER A 385 -5.81 1.08 7.41
C SER A 385 -7.33 1.20 7.62
N PHE A 386 -7.79 1.65 8.78
CA PHE A 386 -9.21 1.94 9.04
C PHE A 386 -9.72 3.24 8.42
N ILE A 387 -8.82 4.18 8.09
CA ILE A 387 -9.19 5.52 7.62
C ILE A 387 -8.51 5.90 6.30
N SER A 388 -7.80 4.97 5.68
CA SER A 388 -7.01 5.23 4.48
C SER A 388 -6.88 3.98 3.63
N PRO A 389 -6.74 4.11 2.30
CA PRO A 389 -6.43 2.97 1.44
C PRO A 389 -5.00 2.51 1.64
N GLY A 390 -4.70 1.30 1.17
CA GLY A 390 -3.33 0.82 1.03
C GLY A 390 -2.57 1.62 -0.03
N THR A 391 -1.25 1.73 0.16
CA THR A 391 -0.30 2.21 -0.86
C THR A 391 0.90 1.29 -0.91
N ILE A 392 1.54 1.19 -2.07
CA ILE A 392 2.67 0.27 -2.26
C ILE A 392 3.75 0.46 -1.18
N PRO A 393 4.24 1.67 -0.84
CA PRO A 393 5.26 1.83 0.19
C PRO A 393 4.83 1.35 1.58
N LEU A 394 3.64 1.76 2.04
CA LEU A 394 3.15 1.41 3.37
C LEU A 394 2.85 -0.08 3.51
N LEU A 395 2.22 -0.68 2.48
CA LEU A 395 1.98 -2.12 2.42
C LEU A 395 3.29 -2.93 2.38
N THR A 396 4.32 -2.43 1.70
CA THR A 396 5.63 -3.08 1.66
C THR A 396 6.27 -3.12 3.05
N TRP A 397 6.26 -2.02 3.81
CA TRP A 397 6.73 -2.02 5.19
C TRP A 397 5.89 -2.91 6.09
N ASN A 398 4.56 -2.90 5.94
CA ASN A 398 3.69 -3.82 6.69
C ASN A 398 4.01 -5.29 6.39
N ALA A 399 4.27 -5.65 5.14
CA ALA A 399 4.65 -7.00 4.74
C ALA A 399 5.99 -7.43 5.37
N VAL A 400 7.01 -6.56 5.31
CA VAL A 400 8.32 -6.80 5.92
C VAL A 400 8.21 -6.98 7.43
N VAL A 401 7.49 -6.09 8.10
CA VAL A 401 7.31 -6.12 9.55
C VAL A 401 6.51 -7.33 10.00
N SER A 402 5.39 -7.64 9.33
CA SER A 402 4.57 -8.83 9.62
C SER A 402 5.38 -10.11 9.46
N GLY A 403 6.08 -10.25 8.32
CA GLY A 403 6.95 -11.39 8.08
C GLY A 403 8.08 -11.51 9.10
N SER A 404 8.67 -10.40 9.53
CA SER A 404 9.77 -10.41 10.52
C SER A 404 9.29 -10.81 11.92
N ILE A 405 8.10 -10.40 12.34
CA ILE A 405 7.49 -10.84 13.61
C ILE A 405 7.28 -12.35 13.59
N ILE A 406 6.69 -12.86 12.49
CA ILE A 406 6.45 -14.30 12.31
C ILE A 406 7.78 -15.06 12.33
N GLY A 407 8.78 -14.63 11.56
CA GLY A 407 10.09 -15.28 11.49
C GLY A 407 10.82 -15.29 12.83
N ALA A 408 10.86 -14.14 13.51
CA ALA A 408 11.47 -14.06 14.83
C ALA A 408 10.79 -15.00 15.85
N ALA A 409 9.47 -15.12 15.81
CA ALA A 409 8.72 -16.04 16.67
C ALA A 409 9.03 -17.52 16.37
N LEU A 410 9.08 -17.89 15.09
CA LEU A 410 9.41 -19.26 14.64
C LEU A 410 10.81 -19.70 15.06
N TYR A 411 11.81 -18.85 14.82
CA TYR A 411 13.21 -19.20 15.16
C TYR A 411 13.46 -19.21 16.66
N ASN A 412 12.85 -18.28 17.42
CA ASN A 412 13.04 -18.24 18.87
C ASN A 412 12.41 -19.46 19.58
N ARG A 413 11.27 -19.96 19.09
CA ARG A 413 10.64 -21.19 19.59
C ARG A 413 11.53 -22.41 19.33
N ASN A 414 12.07 -22.54 18.12
CA ASN A 414 12.93 -23.67 17.75
C ASN A 414 14.27 -23.68 18.51
N GLU A 415 14.83 -22.50 18.86
CA GLU A 415 16.04 -22.41 19.69
C GLU A 415 15.80 -22.89 21.13
N HIS A 416 14.58 -22.76 21.67
CA HIS A 416 14.20 -23.29 22.98
C HIS A 416 13.92 -24.79 22.96
N ASP A 417 13.34 -25.31 21.87
CA ASP A 417 12.99 -26.73 21.73
C ASP A 417 14.18 -27.59 21.24
N SER A 418 15.23 -26.97 20.70
CA SER A 418 16.35 -27.65 20.09
C SER A 418 17.69 -27.46 20.84
N LEU A 419 17.85 -28.17 21.94
CA LEU A 419 19.17 -28.58 22.39
C LEU A 419 19.82 -29.65 21.45
N THR A 420 19.16 -30.03 20.34
CA THR A 420 19.52 -31.18 19.50
C THR A 420 19.38 -30.99 17.98
N VAL A 421 19.38 -29.78 17.42
CA VAL A 421 19.47 -29.66 15.96
C VAL A 421 20.94 -29.51 15.53
N ASP A 422 21.44 -30.57 14.92
CA ASP A 422 22.80 -30.68 14.39
C ASP A 422 23.06 -29.52 13.39
N ARG A 423 24.10 -28.73 13.65
CA ARG A 423 24.55 -27.61 12.79
C ARG A 423 24.93 -28.01 11.36
N LYS A 424 24.95 -29.32 11.06
CA LYS A 424 25.31 -29.86 9.75
C LYS A 424 24.24 -29.72 8.67
N ASP A 425 22.95 -29.50 9.04
CA ASP A 425 21.87 -29.35 8.06
C ASP A 425 21.82 -27.97 7.38
N LEU A 426 22.74 -27.07 7.69
CA LEU A 426 22.79 -25.70 7.15
C LEU A 426 23.63 -25.54 5.87
N ILE A 427 24.27 -26.62 5.40
CA ILE A 427 25.11 -26.59 4.19
C ILE A 427 24.57 -27.66 3.23
N ARG A 428 23.63 -27.30 2.35
CA ARG A 428 23.24 -28.18 1.24
C ARG A 428 23.75 -27.60 -0.09
N PRO A 429 24.33 -28.46 -0.97
CA PRO A 429 24.80 -28.07 -2.31
C PRO A 429 23.66 -27.61 -3.25
N GLU A 430 22.40 -27.78 -2.86
CA GLU A 430 21.19 -27.32 -3.58
C GLU A 430 21.16 -25.82 -3.81
N LEU A 431 21.87 -25.00 -3.01
CA LEU A 431 21.88 -23.53 -3.10
C LEU A 431 22.54 -22.98 -4.38
N THR A 432 23.38 -23.74 -5.07
CA THR A 432 23.99 -23.32 -6.34
C THR A 432 23.00 -23.34 -7.52
N PHE A 433 21.99 -24.21 -7.45
CA PHE A 433 20.93 -24.30 -8.47
C PHE A 433 19.94 -23.13 -8.42
N PHE A 434 19.87 -22.35 -7.33
CA PHE A 434 18.89 -21.28 -7.17
C PHE A 434 19.15 -20.05 -7.99
N LYS A 435 20.41 -19.68 -8.17
CA LYS A 435 20.76 -18.46 -8.90
C LYS A 435 20.13 -18.44 -10.30
N PRO A 436 20.23 -19.50 -11.12
CA PRO A 436 19.59 -19.52 -12.43
C PRO A 436 18.07 -19.30 -12.36
N PHE A 437 17.40 -19.96 -11.39
CA PHE A 437 15.95 -19.78 -11.20
C PHE A 437 15.58 -18.37 -10.72
N SER A 438 16.36 -17.79 -9.82
CA SER A 438 16.14 -16.41 -9.37
C SER A 438 16.29 -15.42 -10.53
N TYR A 439 17.27 -15.59 -11.40
CA TYR A 439 17.41 -14.76 -12.60
C TYR A 439 16.29 -15.02 -13.61
N LEU A 440 15.87 -16.28 -13.79
CA LEU A 440 14.72 -16.61 -14.63
C LEU A 440 13.45 -15.90 -14.14
N PHE A 441 13.14 -15.95 -12.83
CA PHE A 441 11.98 -15.27 -12.26
C PHE A 441 12.12 -13.75 -12.32
N LEU A 442 13.32 -13.19 -12.19
CA LEU A 442 13.57 -11.77 -12.42
C LEU A 442 13.25 -11.39 -13.87
N ILE A 443 13.70 -12.17 -14.84
CA ILE A 443 13.39 -11.94 -16.27
C ILE A 443 11.88 -12.02 -16.50
N ILE A 444 11.19 -13.02 -15.95
CA ILE A 444 9.73 -13.13 -16.01
C ILE A 444 9.07 -11.88 -15.44
N SER A 445 9.52 -11.41 -14.27
CA SER A 445 8.99 -10.18 -13.69
C SER A 445 9.20 -8.97 -14.61
N ILE A 446 10.40 -8.81 -15.15
CA ILE A 446 10.71 -7.71 -16.08
C ILE A 446 9.76 -7.79 -17.30
N LEU A 447 9.58 -8.97 -17.90
CA LEU A 447 8.68 -9.15 -19.04
C LEU A 447 7.23 -8.79 -18.72
N ILE A 448 6.78 -9.03 -17.47
CA ILE A 448 5.42 -8.69 -17.01
C ILE A 448 5.28 -7.19 -16.76
N VAL A 449 6.22 -6.56 -16.04
CA VAL A 449 6.05 -5.17 -15.57
C VAL A 449 6.61 -4.13 -16.55
N PHE A 450 7.49 -4.52 -17.47
CA PHE A 450 8.07 -3.60 -18.46
C PHE A 450 7.04 -3.00 -19.43
N PRO A 451 6.05 -3.76 -19.96
CA PRO A 451 4.97 -3.17 -20.75
C PRO A 451 4.21 -2.08 -20.01
N TYR A 452 3.92 -2.27 -18.71
CA TYR A 452 3.26 -1.28 -17.85
C TYR A 452 4.09 0.01 -17.75
N PHE A 453 5.39 -0.11 -17.46
CA PHE A 453 6.31 1.02 -17.44
C PHE A 453 6.40 1.71 -18.80
N LYS A 454 6.51 0.94 -19.91
CA LYS A 454 6.59 1.46 -21.29
C LYS A 454 5.34 2.23 -21.69
N ALA A 455 4.15 1.74 -21.33
CA ALA A 455 2.90 2.40 -21.67
C ALA A 455 2.75 3.75 -20.96
N ASP A 456 3.12 3.83 -19.69
CA ASP A 456 3.11 5.08 -18.94
C ASP A 456 4.19 6.08 -19.45
N LYS A 457 5.39 5.58 -19.78
CA LYS A 457 6.41 6.40 -20.43
C LYS A 457 5.96 6.94 -21.80
N LEU A 458 5.28 6.14 -22.59
CA LEU A 458 4.76 6.57 -23.89
C LEU A 458 3.74 7.70 -23.75
N GLN A 459 2.88 7.62 -22.72
CA GLN A 459 1.97 8.70 -22.36
C GLN A 459 2.73 9.97 -21.95
N TYR A 460 3.77 9.84 -21.12
CA TYR A 460 4.62 10.96 -20.74
C TYR A 460 5.27 11.62 -21.98
N ASP A 461 5.87 10.82 -22.85
CA ASP A 461 6.53 11.31 -24.07
C ASP A 461 5.52 12.02 -24.99
N SER A 462 4.27 11.54 -25.08
CA SER A 462 3.23 12.18 -25.89
C SER A 462 2.84 13.56 -25.36
N PHE A 463 2.76 13.73 -24.05
CA PHE A 463 2.45 15.01 -23.42
C PHE A 463 3.61 16.02 -23.56
N VAL A 464 4.85 15.56 -23.33
CA VAL A 464 6.05 16.41 -23.46
C VAL A 464 6.23 16.89 -24.90
N LYS A 465 5.97 16.03 -25.89
CA LYS A 465 6.10 16.35 -27.33
C LYS A 465 4.87 17.02 -27.92
N SER A 466 3.76 17.06 -27.20
CA SER A 466 2.44 17.51 -27.70
C SER A 466 2.04 16.78 -28.99
N ASP A 467 2.34 15.47 -29.08
CA ASP A 467 2.12 14.62 -30.25
C ASP A 467 0.82 13.82 -30.10
N ALA A 468 -0.19 14.21 -30.87
CA ALA A 468 -1.52 13.61 -30.82
C ALA A 468 -1.55 12.16 -31.29
N LEU A 469 -0.76 11.79 -32.32
CA LEU A 469 -0.70 10.42 -32.81
C LEU A 469 -0.03 9.50 -31.78
N LEU A 470 1.05 10.00 -31.17
CA LEU A 470 1.71 9.29 -30.06
C LEU A 470 0.79 9.15 -28.85
N ALA A 471 -0.07 10.16 -28.56
CA ALA A 471 -1.06 10.09 -27.50
C ALA A 471 -2.12 9.00 -27.75
N VAL A 472 -2.66 8.91 -28.97
CA VAL A 472 -3.59 7.84 -29.34
C VAL A 472 -2.93 6.46 -29.23
N GLN A 473 -1.68 6.32 -29.68
CA GLN A 473 -0.91 5.09 -29.51
C GLN A 473 -0.66 4.75 -28.04
N ALA A 474 -0.34 5.75 -27.23
CA ALA A 474 -0.15 5.58 -25.78
C ALA A 474 -1.43 5.12 -25.10
N ALA A 475 -2.59 5.71 -25.46
CA ALA A 475 -3.89 5.33 -24.93
C ALA A 475 -4.18 3.83 -25.08
N LYS A 476 -3.89 3.28 -26.26
CA LYS A 476 -4.12 1.87 -26.64
C LYS A 476 -2.98 0.92 -26.27
N SER A 477 -1.92 1.40 -25.59
CA SER A 477 -0.76 0.57 -25.24
C SER A 477 -1.07 -0.41 -24.11
N TYR A 478 -0.58 -1.65 -24.26
CA TYR A 478 -0.71 -2.69 -23.24
C TYR A 478 0.22 -2.44 -22.02
N PRO A 479 -0.25 -2.68 -20.82
CA PRO A 479 -1.64 -2.95 -20.45
C PRO A 479 -2.53 -1.71 -20.62
N GLU A 480 -3.74 -1.93 -21.07
CA GLU A 480 -4.70 -0.84 -21.24
C GLU A 480 -5.16 -0.30 -19.88
N SER A 481 -5.59 0.97 -19.84
CA SER A 481 -5.97 1.62 -18.57
C SER A 481 -7.08 2.64 -18.80
N THR A 482 -8.19 2.47 -18.08
CA THR A 482 -9.31 3.43 -18.06
C THR A 482 -8.84 4.84 -17.71
N VAL A 483 -7.92 4.99 -16.76
CA VAL A 483 -7.39 6.30 -16.33
C VAL A 483 -6.58 6.94 -17.45
N ARG A 484 -5.71 6.16 -18.12
CA ARG A 484 -4.89 6.67 -19.23
C ARG A 484 -5.76 7.08 -20.42
N TYR A 485 -6.76 6.29 -20.78
CA TYR A 485 -7.73 6.66 -21.81
C TYR A 485 -8.44 7.98 -21.48
N ASN A 486 -8.91 8.14 -20.24
CA ASN A 486 -9.60 9.34 -19.80
C ASN A 486 -8.69 10.58 -19.81
N GLN A 487 -7.46 10.47 -19.34
CA GLN A 487 -6.49 11.57 -19.32
C GLN A 487 -6.15 12.02 -20.74
N ILE A 488 -5.83 11.10 -21.63
CA ILE A 488 -5.47 11.41 -23.03
C ILE A 488 -6.68 11.96 -23.78
N GLY A 489 -7.86 11.34 -23.64
CA GLY A 489 -9.07 11.81 -24.31
C GLY A 489 -9.47 13.23 -23.90
N LEU A 490 -9.35 13.56 -22.60
CA LEU A 490 -9.60 14.91 -22.10
C LEU A 490 -8.59 15.93 -22.64
N GLU A 491 -7.30 15.55 -22.72
CA GLU A 491 -6.25 16.43 -23.21
C GLU A 491 -6.40 16.71 -24.71
N LEU A 492 -6.69 15.68 -25.49
CA LEU A 492 -6.97 15.82 -26.94
C LEU A 492 -8.17 16.72 -27.18
N LEU A 493 -9.26 16.57 -26.40
CA LEU A 493 -10.43 17.43 -26.54
C LEU A 493 -10.12 18.90 -26.19
N LYS A 494 -9.35 19.16 -25.13
CA LYS A 494 -8.90 20.51 -24.76
C LYS A 494 -7.97 21.12 -25.82
N SER A 495 -7.20 20.31 -26.51
CA SER A 495 -6.29 20.72 -27.59
C SER A 495 -7.01 20.92 -28.94
N ASN A 496 -8.35 20.94 -28.97
CA ASN A 496 -9.16 21.07 -30.19
C ASN A 496 -8.93 19.94 -31.21
N LEU A 497 -8.72 18.72 -30.73
CA LEU A 497 -8.55 17.51 -31.54
C LEU A 497 -9.72 16.53 -31.28
N PRO A 498 -10.98 16.91 -31.66
CA PRO A 498 -12.15 16.16 -31.29
C PRO A 498 -12.24 14.77 -31.97
N GLU A 499 -11.66 14.61 -33.15
CA GLU A 499 -11.66 13.33 -33.87
C GLU A 499 -10.81 12.28 -33.13
N GLN A 500 -9.58 12.64 -32.74
CA GLN A 500 -8.69 11.77 -31.99
C GLN A 500 -9.24 11.51 -30.55
N ALA A 501 -9.84 12.53 -29.93
CA ALA A 501 -10.51 12.37 -28.63
C ALA A 501 -11.68 11.38 -28.71
N LEU A 502 -12.46 11.40 -29.81
CA LEU A 502 -13.56 10.46 -30.03
C LEU A 502 -13.05 9.03 -30.26
N GLU A 503 -11.98 8.88 -31.05
CA GLU A 503 -11.32 7.58 -31.26
C GLU A 503 -10.87 6.96 -29.93
N VAL A 504 -10.18 7.74 -29.10
CA VAL A 504 -9.71 7.31 -27.77
C VAL A 504 -10.89 6.96 -26.86
N ALA A 505 -11.96 7.76 -26.87
CA ALA A 505 -13.15 7.49 -26.06
C ALA A 505 -13.90 6.22 -26.49
N ARG A 506 -13.98 5.93 -27.79
CA ARG A 506 -14.55 4.67 -28.32
C ARG A 506 -13.74 3.46 -27.84
N SER A 507 -12.41 3.51 -27.96
CA SER A 507 -11.56 2.43 -27.46
C SER A 507 -11.69 2.26 -25.94
N ALA A 508 -11.83 3.36 -25.20
CA ALA A 508 -12.00 3.32 -23.74
C ALA A 508 -13.28 2.58 -23.31
N ILE A 509 -14.41 2.77 -24.01
CA ILE A 509 -15.68 2.07 -23.68
C ILE A 509 -15.68 0.63 -24.13
N GLU A 510 -14.92 0.27 -25.18
CA GLU A 510 -14.68 -1.12 -25.56
C GLU A 510 -13.87 -1.86 -24.49
N PHE A 511 -12.83 -1.22 -23.97
CA PHE A 511 -11.98 -1.76 -22.89
C PHE A 511 -12.74 -1.85 -21.56
N ASN A 512 -13.44 -0.77 -21.18
CA ASN A 512 -14.20 -0.68 -19.92
C ASN A 512 -15.56 -0.02 -20.15
N PRO A 513 -16.65 -0.80 -20.30
CA PRO A 513 -18.00 -0.27 -20.46
C PRO A 513 -18.48 0.60 -19.26
N ASN A 514 -17.83 0.48 -18.10
CA ASN A 514 -18.13 1.28 -16.91
C ASN A 514 -17.30 2.59 -16.83
N ALA A 515 -16.54 2.94 -17.86
CA ALA A 515 -15.76 4.17 -17.94
C ALA A 515 -16.66 5.40 -18.18
N ILE A 516 -17.31 5.90 -17.14
CA ILE A 516 -18.26 7.03 -17.24
C ILE A 516 -17.64 8.29 -17.87
N THR A 517 -16.36 8.56 -17.63
CA THR A 517 -15.66 9.70 -18.25
C THR A 517 -15.55 9.53 -19.76
N ALA A 518 -15.30 8.31 -20.23
CA ALA A 518 -15.24 8.04 -21.68
C ALA A 518 -16.62 8.23 -22.35
N TRP A 519 -17.71 7.76 -21.71
CA TRP A 519 -19.06 8.05 -22.15
C TRP A 519 -19.35 9.56 -22.18
N SER A 520 -18.89 10.32 -21.17
CA SER A 520 -19.03 11.77 -21.14
C SER A 520 -18.24 12.45 -22.26
N LEU A 521 -17.05 11.96 -22.60
CA LEU A 521 -16.26 12.44 -23.72
C LEU A 521 -17.01 12.23 -25.05
N ILE A 522 -17.65 11.08 -25.28
CA ILE A 522 -18.45 10.82 -26.47
C ILE A 522 -19.66 11.77 -26.50
N TYR A 523 -20.40 11.92 -25.39
CA TYR A 523 -21.57 12.80 -25.30
C TYR A 523 -21.25 14.25 -25.65
N MET A 524 -20.13 14.78 -25.16
CA MET A 524 -19.72 16.17 -25.37
C MET A 524 -18.97 16.40 -26.68
N ASN A 525 -18.57 15.34 -27.40
CA ASN A 525 -17.74 15.48 -28.59
C ASN A 525 -18.55 16.03 -29.78
N PRO A 526 -18.08 17.11 -30.45
CA PRO A 526 -18.77 17.67 -31.59
C PRO A 526 -18.88 16.70 -32.79
N ASN A 527 -17.92 15.78 -32.94
CA ASN A 527 -17.86 14.82 -34.05
C ASN A 527 -18.64 13.52 -33.78
N ALA A 528 -19.20 13.34 -32.57
CA ALA A 528 -20.01 12.19 -32.27
C ALA A 528 -21.37 12.27 -33.02
N THR A 529 -21.83 11.14 -33.55
CA THR A 529 -23.15 11.03 -34.17
C THR A 529 -24.26 11.18 -33.12
N GLU A 530 -25.45 11.54 -33.55
CA GLU A 530 -26.62 11.65 -32.67
C GLU A 530 -26.92 10.33 -31.93
N ASN A 531 -26.80 9.20 -32.63
CA ASN A 531 -26.97 7.88 -32.05
C ASN A 531 -25.94 7.58 -30.95
N GLU A 532 -24.67 7.96 -31.16
CA GLU A 532 -23.62 7.80 -30.16
C GLU A 532 -23.88 8.67 -28.94
N ARG A 533 -24.30 9.92 -29.14
CA ARG A 533 -24.65 10.83 -28.01
C ARG A 533 -25.83 10.30 -27.21
N ASN A 534 -26.88 9.80 -27.87
CA ASN A 534 -28.04 9.23 -27.21
C ASN A 534 -27.67 7.96 -26.43
N ARG A 535 -26.84 7.07 -27.00
CA ARG A 535 -26.30 5.92 -26.32
C ARG A 535 -25.43 6.34 -25.13
N ALA A 536 -24.52 7.30 -25.32
CA ALA A 536 -23.66 7.80 -24.26
C ALA A 536 -24.46 8.38 -23.08
N LEU A 537 -25.51 9.15 -23.37
CA LEU A 537 -26.40 9.69 -22.34
C LEU A 537 -27.09 8.56 -21.56
N SER A 538 -27.58 7.53 -22.24
CA SER A 538 -28.23 6.38 -21.58
C SER A 538 -27.26 5.63 -20.67
N GLU A 539 -26.00 5.43 -21.10
CA GLU A 539 -24.97 4.77 -20.31
C GLU A 539 -24.50 5.63 -19.13
N ILE A 540 -24.35 6.94 -19.30
CA ILE A 540 -24.06 7.86 -18.19
C ILE A 540 -25.16 7.79 -17.12
N LEU A 541 -26.44 7.76 -17.53
CA LEU A 541 -27.56 7.63 -16.61
C LEU A 541 -27.61 6.25 -15.93
N ARG A 542 -27.20 5.18 -16.61
CA ARG A 542 -27.03 3.85 -16.02
C ARG A 542 -25.93 3.82 -14.97
N LEU A 543 -24.78 4.45 -15.28
CA LEU A 543 -23.59 4.48 -14.42
C LEU A 543 -23.69 5.49 -13.27
N ASP A 544 -24.58 6.48 -13.38
CA ASP A 544 -24.83 7.50 -12.37
C ASP A 544 -26.34 7.79 -12.20
N PRO A 545 -27.12 6.80 -11.73
CA PRO A 545 -28.58 6.88 -11.68
C PRO A 545 -29.11 7.97 -10.75
N ASN A 546 -28.30 8.43 -9.80
CA ASN A 546 -28.66 9.44 -8.83
C ASN A 546 -28.22 10.86 -9.23
N ASN A 547 -27.74 11.07 -10.45
CA ASN A 547 -27.35 12.40 -10.95
C ASN A 547 -28.55 13.23 -11.37
N LYS A 548 -29.04 14.08 -10.44
CA LYS A 548 -30.20 14.94 -10.69
C LYS A 548 -30.02 15.98 -11.80
N GLN A 549 -28.77 16.41 -12.04
CA GLN A 549 -28.52 17.40 -13.10
C GLN A 549 -28.79 16.80 -14.50
N LEU A 550 -28.41 15.53 -14.68
CA LEU A 550 -28.65 14.80 -15.94
C LEU A 550 -30.10 14.28 -16.06
N GLN A 551 -30.79 14.03 -14.94
CA GLN A 551 -32.19 13.63 -14.96
C GLN A 551 -33.12 14.79 -15.37
N ALA A 552 -32.72 16.03 -15.12
CA ALA A 552 -33.49 17.24 -15.51
C ALA A 552 -33.36 17.57 -17.02
N THR A 553 -32.48 16.90 -17.75
CA THR A 553 -32.29 17.07 -19.22
C THR A 553 -33.12 16.08 -20.06
N LYS A 554 -33.85 15.17 -19.38
CA LYS A 554 -34.93 14.37 -19.99
C LYS A 554 -36.25 15.10 -20.01
#